data_3a7a210ae681d6bab2a3396ecb0742cc
#
_entry.id   3a7a210ae681d6bab2a3396ecb0742cc
#
_cell.length_a   1.000
_cell.length_b   1.000
_cell.length_c   1.000
_cell.angle_alpha   90.00
_cell.angle_beta   90.00
_cell.angle_gamma   90.00
#
_symmetry.space_group_name_H-M   'P 1'
#
loop_
_entity.id
_entity.type
_entity.pdbx_description
1 polymer ?
#
loop_
_entity_poly.entity_id
_entity_poly.type
_entity_poly.pdbx_seq_one_letter_code
_entity_poly.pdbx_strand_id
1 'polypeptide(L)'
;MTKKNKILITGGAGFVGTNLIKLFLKKTNYKIISIDNYSSGTKKNHIKNSRVKYLKGETTNISKIITKPYEIKTVFHFGEFARIYQSFLQMNECIESNSIGSNSVFKFCLKNKIKLIYSATSASLGNKGNDKNLSPYAFTKSKNLELLENLKKWFNFKYE
;
A
#
# COMPACT_ATOMS: atom_id res chain seq x y z
N MET A 1 0.88 27.55 -4.38
CA MET A 1 0.91 26.06 -4.45
C MET A 1 0.86 25.49 -3.05
N THR A 2 -0.13 24.69 -2.71
CA THR A 2 -0.24 24.02 -1.40
C THR A 2 0.94 23.06 -1.23
N LYS A 3 1.73 23.22 -0.16
CA LYS A 3 2.89 22.40 0.14
C LYS A 3 2.45 20.95 0.41
N LYS A 4 2.91 19.98 -0.39
CA LYS A 4 2.70 18.55 -0.15
C LYS A 4 3.46 18.13 1.12
N ASN A 5 2.78 18.09 2.26
CA ASN A 5 3.39 17.83 3.58
C ASN A 5 2.82 16.58 4.27
N LYS A 6 2.03 15.78 3.56
CA LYS A 6 1.43 14.55 4.10
C LYS A 6 1.98 13.31 3.43
N ILE A 7 2.10 12.24 4.19
CA ILE A 7 2.38 10.88 3.75
C ILE A 7 1.14 10.04 3.99
N LEU A 8 0.77 9.22 3.02
CA LEU A 8 -0.27 8.23 3.16
C LEU A 8 0.35 6.83 3.29
N ILE A 9 -0.07 6.07 4.29
CA ILE A 9 0.37 4.69 4.52
C ILE A 9 -0.89 3.81 4.53
N THR A 10 -1.00 2.87 3.62
CA THR A 10 -2.01 1.81 3.70
C THR A 10 -1.43 0.64 4.49
N GLY A 11 -2.25 -0.05 5.29
CA GLY A 11 -1.76 -1.08 6.21
C GLY A 11 -0.98 -0.51 7.41
N GLY A 12 -1.30 0.74 7.82
CA GLY A 12 -0.54 1.43 8.85
C GLY A 12 -0.77 0.93 10.29
N ALA A 13 -1.76 0.06 10.52
CA ALA A 13 -1.97 -0.64 11.79
C ALA A 13 -1.30 -2.03 11.84
N GLY A 14 -0.67 -2.46 10.75
CA GLY A 14 0.16 -3.66 10.66
C GLY A 14 1.58 -3.41 11.21
N PHE A 15 2.40 -4.47 11.24
CA PHE A 15 3.78 -4.40 11.76
C PHE A 15 4.66 -3.41 11.00
N VAL A 16 4.74 -3.54 9.68
CA VAL A 16 5.61 -2.69 8.84
C VAL A 16 5.13 -1.24 8.88
N GLY A 17 3.82 -1.01 8.66
CA GLY A 17 3.24 0.34 8.64
C GLY A 17 3.43 1.08 9.96
N THR A 18 3.21 0.41 11.10
CA THR A 18 3.42 1.00 12.44
C THR A 18 4.87 1.41 12.66
N ASN A 19 5.84 0.56 12.29
CA ASN A 19 7.25 0.89 12.45
C ASN A 19 7.69 2.03 11.52
N LEU A 20 7.15 2.08 10.31
CA LEU A 20 7.38 3.20 9.40
C LEU A 20 6.79 4.51 9.96
N ILE A 21 5.59 4.48 10.53
CA ILE A 21 4.99 5.65 11.21
C ILE A 21 5.92 6.16 12.33
N LYS A 22 6.44 5.27 13.20
CA LYS A 22 7.41 5.63 14.25
C LYS A 22 8.64 6.33 13.66
N LEU A 23 9.19 5.76 12.59
CA LEU A 23 10.37 6.32 11.93
C LEU A 23 10.11 7.72 11.38
N PHE A 24 9.00 7.94 10.68
CA PHE A 24 8.63 9.25 10.16
C PHE A 24 8.40 10.28 11.26
N LEU A 25 7.74 9.90 12.36
CA LEU A 25 7.56 10.78 13.52
C LEU A 25 8.88 11.22 14.14
N LYS A 26 9.87 10.32 14.18
CA LYS A 26 11.20 10.58 14.74
C LYS A 26 12.09 11.41 13.79
N LYS A 27 12.01 11.15 12.48
CA LYS A 27 13.00 11.67 11.51
C LYS A 27 12.49 12.81 10.65
N THR A 28 11.19 13.12 10.67
CA THR A 28 10.59 14.11 9.78
C THR A 28 9.47 14.91 10.46
N ASN A 29 9.04 15.99 9.79
CA ASN A 29 7.89 16.79 10.22
C ASN A 29 6.62 16.51 9.40
N TYR A 30 6.56 15.42 8.63
CA TYR A 30 5.38 15.07 7.85
C TYR A 30 4.18 14.75 8.76
N LYS A 31 2.98 15.14 8.30
CA LYS A 31 1.72 14.60 8.80
C LYS A 31 1.46 13.27 8.12
N ILE A 32 0.91 12.31 8.85
CA ILE A 32 0.73 10.94 8.38
C ILE A 32 -0.76 10.61 8.38
N ILE A 33 -1.24 10.06 7.27
CA ILE A 33 -2.56 9.46 7.18
C ILE A 33 -2.34 7.95 7.05
N SER A 34 -2.98 7.17 7.90
CA SER A 34 -2.98 5.71 7.85
C SER A 34 -4.35 5.22 7.45
N ILE A 35 -4.45 4.38 6.42
CA ILE A 35 -5.67 3.64 6.07
C ILE A 35 -5.42 2.17 6.37
N ASP A 36 -6.35 1.55 7.11
CA ASP A 36 -6.29 0.13 7.46
C ASP A 36 -7.71 -0.43 7.61
N ASN A 37 -7.96 -1.63 7.11
CA ASN A 37 -9.24 -2.32 7.28
C ASN A 37 -9.30 -3.16 8.56
N TYR A 38 -8.13 -3.35 9.22
CA TYR A 38 -7.91 -4.17 10.40
C TYR A 38 -8.14 -5.67 10.19
N SER A 39 -8.02 -6.17 8.97
CA SER A 39 -8.07 -7.62 8.70
C SER A 39 -6.92 -8.38 9.37
N SER A 40 -5.73 -7.76 9.44
CA SER A 40 -4.56 -8.31 10.13
C SER A 40 -3.90 -7.32 11.09
N GLY A 41 -4.11 -6.03 10.86
CA GLY A 41 -3.67 -4.95 11.75
C GLY A 41 -4.54 -4.82 13.00
N THR A 42 -4.09 -4.06 13.98
CA THR A 42 -4.83 -3.84 15.22
C THR A 42 -4.75 -2.40 15.70
N LYS A 43 -5.83 -1.90 16.29
CA LYS A 43 -5.85 -0.56 16.92
C LYS A 43 -4.86 -0.42 18.09
N LYS A 44 -4.42 -1.54 18.69
CA LYS A 44 -3.37 -1.53 19.73
C LYS A 44 -2.04 -0.98 19.20
N ASN A 45 -1.81 -1.08 17.90
CA ASN A 45 -0.61 -0.55 17.24
C ASN A 45 -0.67 0.96 16.95
N HIS A 46 -1.79 1.62 17.24
CA HIS A 46 -1.92 3.05 17.01
C HIS A 46 -0.96 3.86 17.89
N ILE A 47 -0.27 4.80 17.27
CA ILE A 47 0.60 5.75 17.96
C ILE A 47 -0.19 7.01 18.23
N LYS A 48 -0.35 7.37 19.50
CA LYS A 48 -1.01 8.62 19.93
C LYS A 48 -0.08 9.81 19.63
N ASN A 49 -0.30 10.46 18.49
CA ASN A 49 0.46 11.65 18.10
C ASN A 49 -0.42 12.54 17.20
N SER A 50 -0.42 13.85 17.42
CA SER A 50 -1.24 14.82 16.66
C SER A 50 -0.93 14.87 15.16
N ARG A 51 0.24 14.39 14.74
CA ARG A 51 0.63 14.28 13.33
C ARG A 51 0.12 13.02 12.62
N VAL A 52 -0.53 12.08 13.33
CA VAL A 52 -1.00 10.81 12.76
C VAL A 52 -2.53 10.76 12.81
N LYS A 53 -3.14 10.56 11.64
CA LYS A 53 -4.58 10.32 11.51
C LYS A 53 -4.82 8.90 11.02
N TYR A 54 -5.52 8.08 11.79
CA TYR A 54 -5.95 6.74 11.41
C TYR A 54 -7.36 6.76 10.84
N LEU A 55 -7.54 6.16 9.68
CA LEU A 55 -8.82 6.00 8.98
C LEU A 55 -9.08 4.52 8.78
N LYS A 56 -10.26 4.04 9.20
CA LYS A 56 -10.69 2.68 8.87
C LYS A 56 -11.24 2.67 7.45
N GLY A 57 -10.77 1.73 6.62
CA GLY A 57 -11.30 1.55 5.27
C GLY A 57 -10.47 0.65 4.41
N GLU A 58 -11.07 0.25 3.29
CA GLU A 58 -10.48 -0.59 2.26
C GLU A 58 -9.69 0.24 1.24
N THR A 59 -8.62 -0.33 0.73
CA THR A 59 -7.82 0.29 -0.35
C THR A 59 -8.61 0.48 -1.64
N THR A 60 -9.60 -0.36 -1.90
CA THR A 60 -10.55 -0.23 -3.01
C THR A 60 -11.31 1.10 -2.99
N ASN A 61 -11.51 1.67 -1.79
CA ASN A 61 -12.22 2.93 -1.58
C ASN A 61 -11.29 4.14 -1.34
N ILE A 62 -9.99 4.03 -1.62
CA ILE A 62 -8.99 5.07 -1.32
C ILE A 62 -9.38 6.46 -1.85
N SER A 63 -9.94 6.53 -3.06
CA SER A 63 -10.35 7.81 -3.68
C SER A 63 -11.54 8.47 -2.99
N LYS A 64 -12.39 7.69 -2.30
CA LYS A 64 -13.50 8.21 -1.49
C LYS A 64 -13.02 8.63 -0.10
N ILE A 65 -12.06 7.89 0.48
CA ILE A 65 -11.53 8.14 1.82
C ILE A 65 -10.62 9.38 1.84
N ILE A 66 -9.80 9.56 0.80
CA ILE A 66 -8.84 10.67 0.71
C ILE A 66 -9.43 11.81 -0.12
N THR A 67 -9.99 12.80 0.56
CA THR A 67 -10.65 13.96 -0.08
C THR A 67 -9.69 15.07 -0.53
N LYS A 68 -8.45 15.09 0.02
CA LYS A 68 -7.42 16.11 -0.31
C LYS A 68 -6.12 15.45 -0.80
N PRO A 69 -6.14 14.78 -1.97
CA PRO A 69 -4.96 14.07 -2.49
C PRO A 69 -3.79 15.01 -2.83
N TYR A 70 -4.07 16.27 -3.14
CA TYR A 70 -3.08 17.28 -3.48
C TYR A 70 -2.12 17.62 -2.32
N GLU A 71 -2.46 17.30 -1.07
CA GLU A 71 -1.59 17.47 0.10
C GLU A 71 -0.61 16.29 0.29
N ILE A 72 -0.82 15.16 -0.42
CA ILE A 72 -0.03 13.94 -0.27
C ILE A 72 1.21 14.01 -1.17
N LYS A 73 2.37 13.80 -0.55
CA LYS A 73 3.66 13.72 -1.24
C LYS A 73 3.95 12.31 -1.76
N THR A 74 3.70 11.29 -0.93
CA THR A 74 4.05 9.90 -1.20
C THR A 74 3.03 8.97 -0.57
N VAL A 75 2.70 7.90 -1.26
CA VAL A 75 1.93 6.77 -0.73
C VAL A 75 2.88 5.62 -0.48
N PHE A 76 2.83 5.03 0.72
CA PHE A 76 3.47 3.76 1.08
C PHE A 76 2.38 2.69 1.16
N HIS A 77 2.44 1.71 0.27
CA HIS A 77 1.39 0.72 0.13
C HIS A 77 1.79 -0.62 0.74
N PHE A 78 1.27 -0.89 1.96
CA PHE A 78 1.43 -2.14 2.71
C PHE A 78 0.09 -2.80 3.04
N GLY A 79 -1.03 -2.15 2.69
CA GLY A 79 -2.39 -2.64 2.95
C GLY A 79 -2.80 -3.70 1.93
N GLU A 80 -2.15 -4.86 2.00
CA GLU A 80 -2.38 -6.01 1.13
C GLU A 80 -2.46 -7.29 1.97
N PHE A 81 -3.08 -8.32 1.40
CA PHE A 81 -3.07 -9.67 1.97
C PHE A 81 -1.63 -10.22 1.90
N ALA A 82 -1.04 -10.58 3.04
CA ALA A 82 0.39 -10.89 3.15
C ALA A 82 0.66 -12.29 3.77
N ARG A 83 -0.15 -13.29 3.43
CA ARG A 83 -0.07 -14.65 3.98
C ARG A 83 -0.07 -15.69 2.85
N ILE A 84 1.07 -16.37 2.63
CA ILE A 84 1.20 -17.33 1.52
C ILE A 84 0.22 -18.48 1.67
N TYR A 85 0.29 -19.22 2.78
CA TYR A 85 -0.56 -20.41 2.99
C TYR A 85 -2.06 -20.04 3.00
N GLN A 86 -2.42 -19.00 3.75
CA GLN A 86 -3.82 -18.56 3.84
C GLN A 86 -4.37 -18.05 2.49
N SER A 87 -3.52 -17.64 1.55
CA SER A 87 -3.99 -17.20 0.24
C SER A 87 -4.64 -18.32 -0.58
N PHE A 88 -4.34 -19.58 -0.30
CA PHE A 88 -5.05 -20.72 -0.91
C PHE A 88 -6.44 -20.89 -0.31
N LEU A 89 -6.59 -20.68 1.00
CA LEU A 89 -7.86 -20.85 1.71
C LEU A 89 -8.78 -19.63 1.56
N GLN A 90 -8.19 -18.44 1.41
CA GLN A 90 -8.85 -17.15 1.33
C GLN A 90 -8.49 -16.47 0.00
N MET A 91 -8.68 -17.20 -1.11
CA MET A 91 -8.23 -16.74 -2.43
C MET A 91 -8.97 -15.46 -2.86
N ASN A 92 -10.28 -15.38 -2.59
CA ASN A 92 -11.09 -14.22 -2.94
C ASN A 92 -10.59 -12.96 -2.21
N GLU A 93 -10.35 -13.05 -0.92
CA GLU A 93 -9.83 -11.94 -0.10
C GLU A 93 -8.43 -11.52 -0.54
N CYS A 94 -7.60 -12.51 -0.94
CA CYS A 94 -6.27 -12.23 -1.48
C CYS A 94 -6.35 -11.47 -2.80
N ILE A 95 -7.21 -11.91 -3.74
CA ILE A 95 -7.40 -11.24 -5.04
C ILE A 95 -8.02 -9.85 -4.84
N GLU A 96 -9.07 -9.74 -4.02
CA GLU A 96 -9.72 -8.46 -3.73
C GLU A 96 -8.72 -7.44 -3.16
N SER A 97 -7.95 -7.85 -2.17
CA SER A 97 -6.96 -6.97 -1.53
C SER A 97 -5.80 -6.64 -2.46
N ASN A 98 -5.15 -7.66 -3.04
CA ASN A 98 -3.88 -7.48 -3.74
C ASN A 98 -4.04 -7.06 -5.20
N SER A 99 -5.10 -7.50 -5.89
CA SER A 99 -5.32 -7.08 -7.28
C SER A 99 -6.21 -5.84 -7.35
N ILE A 100 -7.44 -5.91 -6.83
CA ILE A 100 -8.39 -4.81 -6.96
C ILE A 100 -8.00 -3.63 -6.06
N GLY A 101 -7.63 -3.92 -4.81
CA GLY A 101 -7.19 -2.91 -3.84
C GLY A 101 -5.92 -2.19 -4.30
N SER A 102 -4.90 -2.93 -4.72
CA SER A 102 -3.64 -2.34 -5.19
C SER A 102 -3.82 -1.55 -6.48
N ASN A 103 -4.63 -2.06 -7.44
CA ASN A 103 -4.96 -1.30 -8.66
C ASN A 103 -5.67 0.03 -8.33
N SER A 104 -6.55 0.03 -7.32
CA SER A 104 -7.20 1.27 -6.86
C SER A 104 -6.21 2.29 -6.30
N VAL A 105 -5.18 1.81 -5.56
CA VAL A 105 -4.08 2.65 -5.06
C VAL A 105 -3.21 3.16 -6.22
N PHE A 106 -2.86 2.32 -7.19
CA PHE A 106 -2.07 2.72 -8.36
C PHE A 106 -2.79 3.79 -9.16
N LYS A 107 -4.07 3.57 -9.48
CA LYS A 107 -4.92 4.53 -10.18
C LYS A 107 -5.05 5.85 -9.42
N PHE A 108 -5.21 5.80 -8.08
CA PHE A 108 -5.24 6.99 -7.23
C PHE A 108 -3.93 7.77 -7.32
N CYS A 109 -2.78 7.10 -7.20
CA CYS A 109 -1.46 7.72 -7.29
C CYS A 109 -1.19 8.31 -8.67
N LEU A 110 -1.51 7.57 -9.73
CA LEU A 110 -1.35 8.01 -11.12
C LEU A 110 -2.18 9.27 -11.41
N LYS A 111 -3.49 9.24 -11.11
CA LYS A 111 -4.41 10.36 -11.33
C LYS A 111 -3.96 11.64 -10.63
N ASN A 112 -3.40 11.52 -9.42
CA ASN A 112 -3.03 12.66 -8.57
C ASN A 112 -1.54 13.01 -8.65
N LYS A 113 -0.76 12.36 -9.54
CA LYS A 113 0.69 12.55 -9.71
C LYS A 113 1.43 12.43 -8.38
N ILE A 114 1.12 11.36 -7.62
CA ILE A 114 1.73 11.05 -6.32
C ILE A 114 2.71 9.90 -6.51
N LYS A 115 3.92 10.01 -5.92
CA LYS A 115 4.90 8.92 -5.89
C LYS A 115 4.37 7.77 -5.05
N LEU A 116 4.51 6.56 -5.56
CA LEU A 116 4.18 5.31 -4.86
C LEU A 116 5.45 4.61 -4.39
N ILE A 117 5.47 4.17 -3.14
CA ILE A 117 6.41 3.16 -2.63
C ILE A 117 5.59 1.88 -2.43
N TYR A 118 5.92 0.85 -3.21
CA TYR A 118 5.20 -0.41 -3.23
C TYR A 118 5.99 -1.51 -2.52
N SER A 119 5.34 -2.23 -1.62
CA SER A 119 5.99 -3.36 -0.97
C SER A 119 5.91 -4.60 -1.85
N ALA A 120 6.97 -4.89 -2.58
CA ALA A 120 7.12 -6.13 -3.32
C ALA A 120 7.37 -7.33 -2.38
N THR A 121 7.53 -8.51 -2.93
CA THR A 121 7.83 -9.73 -2.18
C THR A 121 8.88 -10.58 -2.90
N SER A 122 9.74 -11.24 -2.12
CA SER A 122 10.66 -12.25 -2.64
C SER A 122 9.92 -13.47 -3.20
N ALA A 123 8.68 -13.73 -2.79
CA ALA A 123 7.84 -14.80 -3.35
C ALA A 123 7.60 -14.61 -4.85
N SER A 124 7.63 -13.36 -5.38
CA SER A 124 7.57 -13.08 -6.82
C SER A 124 8.83 -13.46 -7.57
N LEU A 125 9.93 -13.72 -6.86
CA LEU A 125 11.21 -14.18 -7.39
C LEU A 125 11.40 -15.70 -7.24
N GLY A 126 10.35 -16.43 -6.82
CA GLY A 126 10.38 -17.83 -6.45
C GLY A 126 11.23 -18.69 -7.38
N ASN A 127 11.97 -19.64 -6.82
CA ASN A 127 12.86 -20.55 -7.53
C ASN A 127 13.78 -19.81 -8.54
N LYS A 128 14.50 -18.79 -8.08
CA LYS A 128 15.40 -17.94 -8.90
C LYS A 128 14.68 -17.25 -10.09
N GLY A 129 13.41 -16.90 -9.92
CA GLY A 129 12.59 -16.26 -10.94
C GLY A 129 11.83 -17.20 -11.87
N ASN A 130 12.03 -18.51 -11.74
CA ASN A 130 11.38 -19.51 -12.58
C ASN A 130 9.95 -19.86 -12.11
N ASP A 131 9.55 -19.44 -10.93
CA ASP A 131 8.29 -19.86 -10.32
C ASP A 131 7.60 -18.69 -9.58
N LYS A 132 7.15 -17.73 -10.39
CA LYS A 132 6.50 -16.50 -9.89
C LYS A 132 5.08 -16.73 -9.36
N ASN A 133 4.51 -17.91 -9.60
CA ASN A 133 3.08 -18.19 -9.43
C ASN A 133 2.80 -19.30 -8.43
N LEU A 134 3.70 -19.53 -7.47
CA LEU A 134 3.61 -20.61 -6.46
C LEU A 134 2.39 -20.53 -5.53
N SER A 135 1.70 -19.41 -5.49
CA SER A 135 0.51 -19.22 -4.67
C SER A 135 -0.33 -18.05 -5.21
N PRO A 136 -1.62 -17.94 -4.85
CA PRO A 136 -2.42 -16.75 -5.15
C PRO A 136 -1.75 -15.45 -4.68
N TYR A 137 -1.10 -15.47 -3.51
CA TYR A 137 -0.31 -14.35 -3.01
C TYR A 137 0.86 -13.99 -3.94
N ALA A 138 1.70 -14.96 -4.29
CA ALA A 138 2.86 -14.73 -5.17
C ALA A 138 2.42 -14.26 -6.56
N PHE A 139 1.37 -14.88 -7.11
CA PHE A 139 0.77 -14.50 -8.39
C PHE A 139 0.31 -13.04 -8.39
N THR A 140 -0.53 -12.63 -7.41
CA THR A 140 -1.04 -11.26 -7.35
C THR A 140 0.07 -10.23 -7.20
N LYS A 141 1.09 -10.52 -6.38
CA LYS A 141 2.24 -9.63 -6.17
C LYS A 141 3.10 -9.51 -7.44
N SER A 142 3.36 -10.61 -8.15
CA SER A 142 4.13 -10.57 -9.41
C SER A 142 3.38 -9.80 -10.50
N LYS A 143 2.07 -9.96 -10.61
CA LYS A 143 1.25 -9.22 -11.58
C LYS A 143 1.14 -7.73 -11.26
N ASN A 144 1.15 -7.36 -9.99
CA ASN A 144 1.22 -5.96 -9.59
C ASN A 144 2.55 -5.31 -10.01
N LEU A 145 3.68 -6.01 -9.87
CA LEU A 145 4.97 -5.49 -10.34
C LEU A 145 4.99 -5.31 -11.85
N GLU A 146 4.51 -6.30 -12.60
CA GLU A 146 4.39 -6.23 -14.06
C GLU A 146 3.50 -5.06 -14.49
N LEU A 147 2.37 -4.85 -13.80
CA LEU A 147 1.50 -3.71 -14.04
C LEU A 147 2.21 -2.37 -13.76
N LEU A 148 2.94 -2.26 -12.65
CA LEU A 148 3.68 -1.04 -12.29
C LEU A 148 4.75 -0.69 -13.32
N GLU A 149 5.47 -1.69 -13.85
CA GLU A 149 6.43 -1.49 -14.94
C GLU A 149 5.76 -0.95 -16.20
N ASN A 150 4.59 -1.48 -16.55
CA ASN A 150 3.82 -1.01 -17.69
C ASN A 150 3.23 0.40 -17.45
N LEU A 151 2.71 0.69 -16.26
CA LEU A 151 2.25 2.03 -15.90
C LEU A 151 3.38 3.08 -15.99
N LYS A 152 4.61 2.68 -15.63
CA LYS A 152 5.79 3.54 -15.83
C LYS A 152 6.05 3.80 -17.30
N LYS A 153 5.98 2.78 -18.17
CA LYS A 153 6.18 2.91 -19.63
C LYS A 153 5.07 3.74 -20.29
N TRP A 154 3.81 3.47 -19.94
CA TRP A 154 2.67 4.11 -20.59
C TRP A 154 2.43 5.55 -20.13
N PHE A 155 2.66 5.84 -18.84
CA PHE A 155 2.24 7.10 -18.19
C PHE A 155 3.36 7.82 -17.45
N ASN A 156 4.61 7.36 -17.53
CA ASN A 156 5.73 7.88 -16.72
C ASN A 156 5.40 7.89 -15.22
N PHE A 157 4.73 6.83 -14.77
CA PHE A 157 4.32 6.69 -13.37
C PHE A 157 5.53 6.57 -12.44
N LYS A 158 5.55 7.34 -11.37
CA LYS A 158 6.65 7.34 -10.38
C LYS A 158 6.36 6.36 -9.27
N TYR A 159 7.09 5.24 -9.26
CA TYR A 159 7.06 4.25 -8.17
C TYR A 159 8.47 3.73 -7.86
N GLU A 160 8.60 3.19 -6.68
CA GLU A 160 9.74 2.41 -6.16
C GLU A 160 9.24 1.23 -5.34
#